data_0fa39b9925eb72ebb726243f8dd64b62
#
_entry.id   0fa39b9925eb72ebb726243f8dd64b62
#
_cell.length_a   1.000
_cell.length_b   1.000
_cell.length_c   1.000
_cell.angle_alpha   90.00
_cell.angle_beta   90.00
_cell.angle_gamma   90.00
#
_symmetry.space_group_name_H-M   'P 1'
#
loop_
_entity.id
_entity.type
_entity.pdbx_description
1 polymer ?
#
loop_
_entity_poly.entity_id
_entity_poly.type
_entity_poly.pdbx_seq_one_letter_code
_entity_poly.pdbx_strand_id
1 'polypeptide(L)'
;MVRLHGMGWGAKRLAKEFGCARNTIRRYLREGGAIAYRQPDRRSALDGLDAWLRDRFFRHNGNADVIRQELESEHGVAVSLRHVERRVAGWRRELRAQSRATVRYETPPGRQLQIDFGEARVWIAGEICRAHLFVATLAFSRRLHVRATLRERQADWFAGLEEAFALFGGVPSEVLLDNARALVDHHDAQTREVRFNARFHAFARYWSFTPRACAPYRARTKGKDERGVGYVKRNAVAGRRFESWPAFEAHLAQWVRDVADVRLHGTTGEAPIERFKREEGALKPLCGRAPFGQLRDLVRRVQPDCAIDLDTNSYSVPWRLIGETVQVVVCAGRVVVRHAGAIVADHALCEGRRERIVDRRHLIGVAGAGPVRTPPLPRDTPDLLRPLAEYEAVVGGGW
;
A
#
# COMPACT_ATOMS: atom_id res chain seq x y z
N MET A 1 -60.64 1.67 -22.76
CA MET A 1 -61.44 0.81 -23.63
C MET A 1 -62.65 0.22 -22.91
N VAL A 2 -62.52 -0.61 -21.88
CA VAL A 2 -63.64 -1.27 -21.17
C VAL A 2 -64.65 -0.27 -20.63
N ARG A 3 -64.23 0.79 -19.91
CA ARG A 3 -65.07 1.86 -19.39
C ARG A 3 -65.90 2.56 -20.49
N LEU A 4 -65.30 2.89 -21.61
CA LEU A 4 -65.99 3.54 -22.73
C LEU A 4 -66.95 2.58 -23.43
N HIS A 5 -66.62 1.28 -23.47
CA HIS A 5 -67.56 0.26 -23.95
C HIS A 5 -68.82 0.18 -23.07
N GLY A 6 -68.64 0.19 -21.73
CA GLY A 6 -69.75 0.23 -20.75
C GLY A 6 -70.63 1.49 -20.89
N MET A 7 -70.06 2.57 -21.46
CA MET A 7 -70.76 3.80 -21.82
C MET A 7 -71.41 3.75 -23.21
N GLY A 8 -71.49 2.58 -23.85
CA GLY A 8 -72.16 2.37 -25.10
C GLY A 8 -71.28 2.52 -26.35
N TRP A 9 -69.99 2.66 -26.24
CA TRP A 9 -69.10 2.78 -27.43
C TRP A 9 -68.86 1.41 -28.06
N GLY A 10 -69.23 1.29 -29.30
CA GLY A 10 -69.04 0.08 -30.12
C GLY A 10 -67.53 -0.11 -30.48
N ALA A 11 -67.12 -1.37 -30.72
CA ALA A 11 -65.77 -1.74 -31.05
C ALA A 11 -65.16 -1.00 -32.25
N LYS A 12 -65.98 -0.59 -33.21
CA LYS A 12 -65.55 0.19 -34.41
C LYS A 12 -65.10 1.62 -33.99
N ARG A 13 -65.87 2.26 -33.11
CA ARG A 13 -65.61 3.61 -32.61
C ARG A 13 -64.34 3.59 -31.73
N LEU A 14 -64.24 2.59 -30.83
CA LEU A 14 -63.05 2.40 -29.99
C LEU A 14 -61.80 2.15 -30.82
N ALA A 15 -61.88 1.34 -31.90
CA ALA A 15 -60.74 1.08 -32.78
C ALA A 15 -60.20 2.37 -33.44
N LYS A 16 -61.11 3.25 -33.86
CA LYS A 16 -60.79 4.56 -34.48
C LYS A 16 -60.13 5.48 -33.41
N GLU A 17 -60.71 5.56 -32.22
CA GLU A 17 -60.26 6.44 -31.13
C GLU A 17 -58.87 6.03 -30.60
N PHE A 18 -58.62 4.73 -30.42
CA PHE A 18 -57.37 4.22 -29.89
C PHE A 18 -56.31 3.85 -30.95
N GLY A 19 -56.58 4.12 -32.22
CA GLY A 19 -55.65 3.88 -33.33
C GLY A 19 -55.21 2.42 -33.47
N CYS A 20 -56.06 1.45 -33.14
CA CYS A 20 -55.74 0.05 -33.17
C CYS A 20 -56.76 -0.81 -33.91
N ALA A 21 -56.35 -2.03 -34.32
CA ALA A 21 -57.24 -2.92 -35.07
C ALA A 21 -58.51 -3.30 -34.30
N ARG A 22 -59.68 -3.37 -34.99
CA ARG A 22 -60.95 -3.75 -34.38
C ARG A 22 -60.92 -5.09 -33.66
N ASN A 23 -60.12 -6.07 -34.13
CA ASN A 23 -59.95 -7.35 -33.49
C ASN A 23 -59.16 -7.24 -32.15
N THR A 24 -58.22 -6.31 -32.05
CA THR A 24 -57.51 -5.98 -30.82
C THR A 24 -58.49 -5.47 -29.76
N ILE A 25 -59.38 -4.52 -30.14
CA ILE A 25 -60.42 -4.02 -29.23
C ILE A 25 -61.34 -5.14 -28.75
N ARG A 26 -61.84 -5.96 -29.67
CA ARG A 26 -62.72 -7.11 -29.31
C ARG A 26 -62.05 -8.08 -28.34
N ARG A 27 -60.76 -8.36 -28.55
CA ARG A 27 -59.98 -9.18 -27.63
C ARG A 27 -59.88 -8.58 -26.24
N TYR A 28 -59.51 -7.31 -26.12
CA TYR A 28 -59.43 -6.60 -24.85
C TYR A 28 -60.76 -6.48 -24.12
N LEU A 29 -61.86 -6.28 -24.85
CA LEU A 29 -63.18 -6.22 -24.27
C LEU A 29 -63.64 -7.60 -23.74
N ARG A 30 -63.35 -8.66 -24.49
CA ARG A 30 -63.68 -10.04 -24.10
C ARG A 30 -62.93 -10.48 -22.85
N GLU A 31 -61.71 -10.02 -22.70
CA GLU A 31 -60.84 -10.39 -21.59
C GLU A 31 -60.87 -9.39 -20.41
N GLY A 32 -61.79 -8.43 -20.45
CA GLY A 32 -62.05 -7.52 -19.33
C GLY A 32 -61.00 -6.46 -19.09
N GLY A 33 -60.02 -6.26 -20.04
CA GLY A 33 -59.01 -5.21 -19.88
C GLY A 33 -57.63 -5.57 -20.42
N ALA A 34 -56.61 -5.12 -19.71
CA ALA A 34 -55.23 -5.36 -20.08
C ALA A 34 -54.83 -6.83 -19.92
N ILE A 35 -54.35 -7.42 -21.00
CA ILE A 35 -53.80 -8.79 -21.01
C ILE A 35 -52.32 -8.71 -20.78
N ALA A 36 -51.84 -9.40 -19.73
CA ALA A 36 -50.41 -9.55 -19.52
C ALA A 36 -49.77 -10.25 -20.73
N TYR A 37 -48.69 -9.68 -21.25
CA TYR A 37 -47.91 -10.31 -22.31
C TYR A 37 -47.41 -11.67 -21.84
N ARG A 38 -47.87 -12.75 -22.47
CA ARG A 38 -47.39 -14.09 -22.23
C ARG A 38 -46.23 -14.36 -23.20
N GLN A 39 -45.04 -14.45 -22.64
CA GLN A 39 -43.87 -14.81 -23.41
C GLN A 39 -44.03 -16.25 -23.94
N PRO A 40 -43.89 -16.51 -25.24
CA PRO A 40 -44.00 -17.88 -25.75
C PRO A 40 -42.89 -18.74 -25.15
N ASP A 41 -43.26 -19.88 -24.62
CA ASP A 41 -42.35 -20.89 -24.11
C ASP A 41 -41.65 -21.60 -25.29
N ARG A 42 -40.49 -21.07 -25.68
CA ARG A 42 -39.67 -21.65 -26.76
C ARG A 42 -38.52 -22.41 -26.16
N ARG A 43 -38.38 -23.67 -26.50
CA ARG A 43 -37.18 -24.45 -26.11
C ARG A 43 -35.93 -23.76 -26.58
N SER A 44 -34.98 -23.60 -25.71
CA SER A 44 -33.68 -23.01 -25.99
C SER A 44 -32.65 -24.13 -26.18
N ALA A 45 -31.68 -23.94 -27.07
CA ALA A 45 -30.53 -24.84 -27.18
C ALA A 45 -29.70 -24.98 -25.91
N LEU A 46 -29.92 -24.04 -24.96
CA LEU A 46 -29.23 -24.03 -23.64
C LEU A 46 -30.06 -24.66 -22.51
N ASP A 47 -31.27 -25.20 -22.83
CA ASP A 47 -32.11 -25.83 -21.81
C ASP A 47 -31.45 -27.14 -21.34
N GLY A 48 -31.40 -27.34 -20.03
CA GLY A 48 -30.71 -28.49 -19.40
C GLY A 48 -29.22 -28.23 -19.10
N LEU A 49 -28.60 -27.17 -19.60
CA LEU A 49 -27.20 -26.85 -19.36
C LEU A 49 -27.00 -25.80 -18.29
N ASP A 50 -28.00 -25.45 -17.49
CA ASP A 50 -27.94 -24.36 -16.52
C ASP A 50 -26.85 -24.53 -15.46
N ALA A 51 -26.67 -25.77 -14.94
CA ALA A 51 -25.65 -26.05 -13.95
C ALA A 51 -24.24 -25.87 -14.52
N TRP A 52 -24.02 -26.39 -15.74
CA TRP A 52 -22.76 -26.24 -16.46
C TRP A 52 -22.46 -24.78 -16.81
N LEU A 53 -23.44 -24.06 -17.35
CA LEU A 53 -23.31 -22.63 -17.68
C LEU A 53 -22.98 -21.80 -16.44
N ARG A 54 -23.58 -22.13 -15.30
CA ARG A 54 -23.32 -21.44 -14.04
C ARG A 54 -21.89 -21.67 -13.55
N ASP A 55 -21.41 -22.91 -13.57
CA ASP A 55 -20.02 -23.25 -13.22
C ASP A 55 -19.03 -22.47 -14.10
N ARG A 56 -19.19 -22.54 -15.42
CA ARG A 56 -18.34 -21.83 -16.39
C ARG A 56 -18.42 -20.31 -16.23
N PHE A 57 -19.60 -19.78 -15.94
CA PHE A 57 -19.79 -18.36 -15.72
C PHE A 57 -18.95 -17.84 -14.54
N PHE A 58 -18.95 -18.55 -13.43
CA PHE A 58 -18.14 -18.15 -12.27
C PHE A 58 -16.66 -18.44 -12.46
N ARG A 59 -16.30 -19.54 -13.12
CA ARG A 59 -14.92 -19.89 -13.46
C ARG A 59 -14.25 -18.84 -14.35
N HIS A 60 -14.96 -18.37 -15.36
CA HIS A 60 -14.45 -17.36 -16.32
C HIS A 60 -14.83 -15.91 -15.97
N ASN A 61 -15.21 -15.64 -14.73
CA ASN A 61 -15.56 -14.29 -14.25
C ASN A 61 -16.60 -13.57 -15.14
N GLY A 62 -17.56 -14.32 -15.68
CA GLY A 62 -18.65 -13.78 -16.50
C GLY A 62 -18.30 -13.50 -17.96
N ASN A 63 -17.18 -14.02 -18.47
CA ASN A 63 -16.80 -13.93 -19.88
C ASN A 63 -17.67 -14.84 -20.75
N ALA A 64 -18.72 -14.27 -21.35
CA ALA A 64 -19.70 -15.02 -22.14
C ALA A 64 -19.12 -15.58 -23.46
N ASP A 65 -18.05 -14.98 -24.00
CA ASP A 65 -17.45 -15.49 -25.24
C ASP A 65 -16.66 -16.77 -25.01
N VAL A 66 -15.91 -16.87 -23.91
CA VAL A 66 -15.23 -18.10 -23.52
C VAL A 66 -16.25 -19.21 -23.25
N ILE A 67 -17.34 -18.89 -22.54
CA ILE A 67 -18.43 -19.84 -22.28
C ILE A 67 -19.04 -20.34 -23.61
N ARG A 68 -19.22 -19.48 -24.61
CA ARG A 68 -19.71 -19.85 -25.93
C ARG A 68 -18.76 -20.80 -26.65
N GLN A 69 -17.46 -20.55 -26.59
CA GLN A 69 -16.43 -21.40 -27.18
C GLN A 69 -16.41 -22.79 -26.51
N GLU A 70 -16.49 -22.86 -25.19
CA GLU A 70 -16.56 -24.11 -24.46
C GLU A 70 -17.88 -24.88 -24.71
N LEU A 71 -19.01 -24.17 -24.86
CA LEU A 71 -20.29 -24.79 -25.27
C LEU A 71 -20.18 -25.50 -26.61
N GLU A 72 -19.52 -24.86 -27.57
CA GLU A 72 -19.33 -25.44 -28.90
C GLU A 72 -18.38 -26.63 -28.84
N SER A 73 -17.27 -26.54 -28.09
CA SER A 73 -16.26 -27.59 -28.01
C SER A 73 -16.67 -28.79 -27.14
N GLU A 74 -17.33 -28.58 -26.00
CA GLU A 74 -17.65 -29.63 -25.03
C GLU A 74 -19.04 -30.26 -25.26
N HIS A 75 -20.01 -29.48 -25.76
CA HIS A 75 -21.40 -29.92 -25.95
C HIS A 75 -21.87 -29.92 -27.41
N GLY A 76 -21.06 -29.45 -28.34
CA GLY A 76 -21.44 -29.31 -29.75
C GLY A 76 -22.57 -28.29 -29.98
N VAL A 77 -22.82 -27.39 -29.03
CA VAL A 77 -23.93 -26.43 -29.08
C VAL A 77 -23.44 -25.11 -29.64
N ALA A 78 -23.68 -24.87 -30.92
CA ALA A 78 -23.37 -23.60 -31.59
C ALA A 78 -24.50 -22.58 -31.37
N VAL A 79 -24.24 -21.54 -30.59
CA VAL A 79 -25.17 -20.45 -30.32
C VAL A 79 -24.51 -19.10 -30.48
N SER A 80 -25.30 -18.05 -30.72
CA SER A 80 -24.77 -16.68 -30.78
C SER A 80 -24.32 -16.20 -29.38
N LEU A 81 -23.27 -15.36 -29.33
CA LEU A 81 -22.79 -14.73 -28.10
C LEU A 81 -23.97 -14.03 -27.34
N ARG A 82 -24.84 -13.32 -28.06
CA ARG A 82 -26.01 -12.66 -27.49
C ARG A 82 -26.99 -13.61 -26.80
N HIS A 83 -27.05 -14.88 -27.24
CA HIS A 83 -27.89 -15.90 -26.63
C HIS A 83 -27.31 -16.32 -25.27
N VAL A 84 -26.01 -16.56 -25.21
CA VAL A 84 -25.29 -16.85 -23.95
C VAL A 84 -25.39 -15.66 -22.99
N GLU A 85 -25.10 -14.45 -23.45
CA GLU A 85 -25.20 -13.24 -22.63
C GLU A 85 -26.57 -13.05 -22.00
N ARG A 86 -27.65 -13.34 -22.76
CA ARG A 86 -29.02 -13.26 -22.27
C ARG A 86 -29.30 -14.30 -21.18
N ARG A 87 -28.80 -15.53 -21.37
CA ARG A 87 -28.96 -16.63 -20.40
C ARG A 87 -28.23 -16.30 -19.08
N VAL A 88 -27.01 -15.78 -19.12
CA VAL A 88 -26.19 -15.45 -17.95
C VAL A 88 -26.49 -14.06 -17.35
N ALA A 89 -27.38 -13.28 -17.95
CA ALA A 89 -27.68 -11.90 -17.52
C ALA A 89 -28.17 -11.81 -16.08
N GLY A 90 -28.89 -12.85 -15.59
CA GLY A 90 -29.33 -12.96 -14.21
C GLY A 90 -28.13 -13.04 -13.24
N TRP A 91 -27.21 -13.95 -13.51
CA TRP A 91 -26.01 -14.17 -12.72
C TRP A 91 -25.04 -12.98 -12.80
N ARG A 92 -24.97 -12.31 -13.95
CA ARG A 92 -24.20 -11.07 -14.10
C ARG A 92 -24.75 -9.94 -13.23
N ARG A 93 -26.08 -9.84 -13.07
CA ARG A 93 -26.70 -8.90 -12.11
C ARG A 93 -26.42 -9.27 -10.67
N GLU A 94 -26.49 -10.55 -10.33
CA GLU A 94 -26.16 -11.08 -9.01
C GLU A 94 -24.69 -10.81 -8.65
N LEU A 95 -23.73 -11.13 -9.53
CA LEU A 95 -22.32 -10.79 -9.38
C LEU A 95 -22.10 -9.30 -9.17
N ARG A 96 -22.77 -8.45 -9.95
CA ARG A 96 -22.71 -7.00 -9.76
C ARG A 96 -23.32 -6.56 -8.44
N ALA A 97 -24.41 -7.18 -8.00
CA ALA A 97 -25.01 -6.90 -6.70
C ALA A 97 -24.12 -7.36 -5.56
N GLN A 98 -23.57 -8.58 -5.62
CA GLN A 98 -22.59 -9.09 -4.66
C GLN A 98 -21.32 -8.22 -4.62
N SER A 99 -20.83 -7.83 -5.79
CA SER A 99 -19.68 -6.91 -5.87
C SER A 99 -20.01 -5.51 -5.34
N ARG A 100 -21.26 -5.11 -5.28
CA ARG A 100 -21.75 -3.85 -4.70
C ARG A 100 -22.16 -3.99 -3.24
N ALA A 101 -22.50 -5.17 -2.79
CA ALA A 101 -22.79 -5.42 -1.38
C ALA A 101 -21.52 -5.20 -0.55
N THR A 102 -21.55 -4.22 0.32
CA THR A 102 -20.47 -3.91 1.24
C THR A 102 -21.00 -4.10 2.63
N VAL A 103 -20.47 -5.09 3.35
CA VAL A 103 -20.73 -5.19 4.79
C VAL A 103 -19.95 -4.06 5.46
N ARG A 104 -20.67 -3.08 6.01
CA ARG A 104 -20.04 -2.04 6.83
C ARG A 104 -19.67 -2.67 8.17
N TYR A 105 -18.39 -2.82 8.41
CA TYR A 105 -17.88 -3.17 9.73
C TYR A 105 -17.12 -1.99 10.31
N GLU A 106 -17.34 -1.72 11.58
CA GLU A 106 -16.53 -0.77 12.31
C GLU A 106 -15.27 -1.47 12.81
N THR A 107 -14.14 -0.83 12.59
CA THR A 107 -12.85 -1.31 13.07
C THR A 107 -12.64 -0.78 14.48
N PRO A 108 -12.26 -1.60 15.46
CA PRO A 108 -11.97 -1.13 16.82
C PRO A 108 -10.84 -0.07 16.82
N PRO A 109 -10.80 0.80 17.86
CA PRO A 109 -9.72 1.78 18.02
C PRO A 109 -8.34 1.11 18.02
N GLY A 110 -7.34 1.75 17.40
CA GLY A 110 -5.96 1.28 17.34
C GLY A 110 -5.73 -0.02 16.55
N ARG A 111 -6.80 -0.57 15.95
CA ARG A 111 -6.70 -1.87 15.27
C ARG A 111 -6.00 -1.76 13.92
N GLN A 112 -6.39 -0.83 13.06
CA GLN A 112 -5.98 -0.87 11.65
C GLN A 112 -5.67 0.52 11.09
N LEU A 113 -4.54 0.61 10.43
CA LEU A 113 -4.17 1.70 9.53
C LEU A 113 -4.28 1.20 8.09
N GLN A 114 -4.87 1.98 7.23
CA GLN A 114 -4.94 1.72 5.80
C GLN A 114 -4.00 2.67 5.08
N ILE A 115 -3.20 2.16 4.15
CA ILE A 115 -2.22 2.94 3.39
C ILE A 115 -2.41 2.79 1.89
N ASP A 116 -2.19 3.87 1.16
CA ASP A 116 -2.27 3.90 -0.30
C ASP A 116 -1.38 4.98 -0.88
N PHE A 117 -0.96 4.79 -2.15
CA PHE A 117 -0.39 5.84 -2.96
C PHE A 117 -1.37 6.28 -4.06
N GLY A 118 -1.35 7.55 -4.36
CA GLY A 118 -2.08 8.09 -5.49
C GLY A 118 -1.26 9.11 -6.24
N GLU A 119 -1.31 9.07 -7.56
CA GLU A 119 -0.61 10.02 -8.41
C GLU A 119 -1.45 11.27 -8.64
N ALA A 120 -0.86 12.44 -8.56
CA ALA A 120 -1.46 13.73 -8.88
C ALA A 120 -0.52 14.56 -9.77
N ARG A 121 -1.10 15.40 -10.64
CA ARG A 121 -0.38 16.45 -11.36
C ARG A 121 -0.55 17.74 -10.58
N VAL A 122 0.54 18.37 -10.19
CA VAL A 122 0.57 19.56 -9.34
C VAL A 122 1.39 20.65 -10.02
N TRP A 123 0.91 21.88 -9.98
CA TRP A 123 1.65 23.04 -10.45
C TRP A 123 2.64 23.49 -9.35
N ILE A 124 3.96 23.38 -9.63
CA ILE A 124 5.02 23.79 -8.71
C ILE A 124 6.04 24.64 -9.47
N ALA A 125 6.36 25.81 -8.98
CA ALA A 125 7.30 26.77 -9.62
C ALA A 125 6.95 27.06 -11.09
N GLY A 126 5.66 27.08 -11.43
CA GLY A 126 5.19 27.35 -12.81
C GLY A 126 5.17 26.13 -13.74
N GLU A 127 5.58 24.96 -13.28
CA GLU A 127 5.63 23.73 -14.07
C GLU A 127 4.66 22.67 -13.51
N ILE A 128 4.19 21.76 -14.37
CA ILE A 128 3.38 20.62 -13.96
C ILE A 128 4.31 19.48 -13.51
N CYS A 129 4.33 19.21 -12.23
CA CYS A 129 5.07 18.10 -11.65
C CYS A 129 4.15 16.91 -11.38
N ARG A 130 4.68 15.70 -11.56
CA ARG A 130 4.05 14.45 -11.14
C ARG A 130 4.41 14.21 -9.68
N ALA A 131 3.42 14.24 -8.79
CA ALA A 131 3.57 13.95 -7.38
C ALA A 131 2.90 12.62 -7.03
N HIS A 132 3.56 11.81 -6.21
CA HIS A 132 2.99 10.64 -5.59
C HIS A 132 2.56 11.01 -4.17
N LEU A 133 1.30 10.76 -3.83
CA LEU A 133 0.71 11.08 -2.55
C LEU A 133 0.55 9.81 -1.73
N PHE A 134 1.40 9.63 -0.74
CA PHE A 134 1.19 8.63 0.29
C PHE A 134 0.06 9.11 1.21
N VAL A 135 -0.94 8.27 1.43
CA VAL A 135 -2.06 8.54 2.33
C VAL A 135 -2.19 7.38 3.30
N ALA A 136 -2.14 7.68 4.59
CA ALA A 136 -2.39 6.74 5.66
C ALA A 136 -3.61 7.16 6.46
N THR A 137 -4.60 6.29 6.62
CA THR A 137 -5.87 6.57 7.27
C THR A 137 -6.14 5.57 8.39
N LEU A 138 -6.30 6.05 9.62
CA LEU A 138 -6.76 5.22 10.74
C LEU A 138 -8.20 4.75 10.51
N ALA A 139 -8.42 3.45 10.62
CA ALA A 139 -9.68 2.85 10.22
C ALA A 139 -10.84 3.16 11.17
N PHE A 140 -10.59 3.51 12.43
CA PHE A 140 -11.61 3.92 13.41
C PHE A 140 -11.88 5.41 13.34
N SER A 141 -10.90 6.28 13.62
CA SER A 141 -11.11 7.74 13.69
C SER A 141 -11.30 8.39 12.33
N ARG A 142 -10.80 7.80 11.26
CA ARG A 142 -10.68 8.41 9.92
C ARG A 142 -9.66 9.55 9.87
N ARG A 143 -8.85 9.69 10.90
CA ARG A 143 -7.71 10.59 10.89
C ARG A 143 -6.70 10.14 9.85
N LEU A 144 -6.14 11.07 9.11
CA LEU A 144 -5.24 10.75 8.00
C LEU A 144 -3.92 11.49 8.10
N HIS A 145 -2.89 10.89 7.53
CA HIS A 145 -1.60 11.49 7.23
C HIS A 145 -1.41 11.51 5.72
N VAL A 146 -0.80 12.58 5.22
CA VAL A 146 -0.49 12.74 3.80
C VAL A 146 0.96 13.19 3.65
N ARG A 147 1.69 12.52 2.77
CA ARG A 147 3.03 12.89 2.35
C ARG A 147 3.11 12.95 0.83
N ALA A 148 3.76 13.96 0.26
CA ALA A 148 4.09 14.02 -1.15
C ALA A 148 5.49 13.48 -1.40
N THR A 149 5.68 12.74 -2.51
CA THR A 149 6.98 12.24 -2.95
C THR A 149 7.11 12.34 -4.47
N LEU A 150 8.33 12.42 -4.97
CA LEU A 150 8.60 12.41 -6.41
C LEU A 150 8.56 11.00 -7.00
N ARG A 151 8.60 9.97 -6.17
CA ARG A 151 8.66 8.55 -6.56
C ARG A 151 7.89 7.71 -5.56
N GLU A 152 7.52 6.49 -5.98
CA GLU A 152 6.87 5.48 -5.13
C GLU A 152 7.83 4.30 -4.93
N ARG A 153 8.92 4.53 -4.20
CA ARG A 153 9.87 3.49 -3.83
C ARG A 153 9.57 2.91 -2.45
N GLN A 154 10.12 1.75 -2.13
CA GLN A 154 9.97 1.14 -0.81
C GLN A 154 10.37 2.08 0.34
N ALA A 155 11.44 2.88 0.15
CA ALA A 155 11.85 3.88 1.13
C ALA A 155 10.78 4.96 1.37
N ASP A 156 10.03 5.35 0.34
CA ASP A 156 8.96 6.34 0.44
C ASP A 156 7.76 5.78 1.23
N TRP A 157 7.45 4.49 1.06
CA TRP A 157 6.46 3.77 1.88
C TRP A 157 6.86 3.74 3.35
N PHE A 158 8.13 3.42 3.65
CA PHE A 158 8.61 3.34 5.04
C PHE A 158 8.61 4.71 5.70
N ALA A 159 9.13 5.73 5.03
CA ALA A 159 9.14 7.09 5.54
C ALA A 159 7.70 7.61 5.78
N GLY A 160 6.78 7.37 4.85
CA GLY A 160 5.37 7.75 5.01
C GLY A 160 4.69 7.05 6.20
N LEU A 161 4.99 5.76 6.43
CA LEU A 161 4.49 5.03 7.59
C LEU A 161 5.06 5.57 8.90
N GLU A 162 6.36 5.86 8.96
CA GLU A 162 7.03 6.39 10.15
C GLU A 162 6.53 7.78 10.51
N GLU A 163 6.32 8.65 9.52
CA GLU A 163 5.71 9.96 9.73
C GLU A 163 4.26 9.84 10.19
N ALA A 164 3.49 8.87 9.65
CA ALA A 164 2.14 8.60 10.12
C ALA A 164 2.13 8.13 11.58
N PHE A 165 3.02 7.21 11.96
CA PHE A 165 3.15 6.74 13.34
C PHE A 165 3.53 7.88 14.29
N ALA A 166 4.46 8.75 13.88
CA ALA A 166 4.84 9.94 14.65
C ALA A 166 3.67 10.92 14.82
N LEU A 167 2.92 11.19 13.75
CA LEU A 167 1.74 12.08 13.79
C LEU A 167 0.63 11.53 14.68
N PHE A 168 0.41 10.21 14.67
CA PHE A 168 -0.61 9.56 15.48
C PHE A 168 -0.13 9.25 16.91
N GLY A 169 1.17 9.44 17.20
CA GLY A 169 1.75 9.15 18.52
C GLY A 169 1.85 7.66 18.85
N GLY A 170 1.66 6.76 17.85
CA GLY A 170 1.71 5.34 18.09
C GLY A 170 1.49 4.49 16.84
N VAL A 171 1.64 3.17 17.02
CA VAL A 171 1.58 2.17 15.95
C VAL A 171 0.30 1.33 16.07
N PRO A 172 -0.52 1.22 15.01
CA PRO A 172 -1.70 0.37 15.01
C PRO A 172 -1.32 -1.12 15.02
N SER A 173 -2.27 -1.99 15.38
CA SER A 173 -2.01 -3.43 15.41
C SER A 173 -1.81 -4.04 14.02
N GLU A 174 -2.47 -3.48 13.00
CA GLU A 174 -2.42 -3.95 11.62
C GLU A 174 -2.26 -2.77 10.65
N VAL A 175 -1.49 -3.01 9.57
CA VAL A 175 -1.40 -2.10 8.42
C VAL A 175 -1.96 -2.81 7.20
N LEU A 176 -3.06 -2.30 6.66
CA LEU A 176 -3.70 -2.79 5.45
C LEU A 176 -3.19 -2.01 4.25
N LEU A 177 -2.73 -2.73 3.24
CA LEU A 177 -2.19 -2.15 2.01
C LEU A 177 -2.78 -2.85 0.78
N ASP A 178 -2.66 -2.19 -0.35
CA ASP A 178 -2.84 -2.82 -1.65
C ASP A 178 -1.65 -3.72 -2.02
N ASN A 179 -1.79 -4.47 -3.11
CA ASN A 179 -0.72 -5.33 -3.63
C ASN A 179 0.40 -4.52 -4.30
N ALA A 180 0.90 -3.49 -3.60
CA ALA A 180 2.00 -2.66 -4.08
C ALA A 180 3.26 -3.52 -4.26
N ARG A 181 3.81 -3.56 -5.49
CA ARG A 181 5.02 -4.34 -5.83
C ARG A 181 6.24 -3.99 -4.97
N ALA A 182 6.28 -2.80 -4.42
CA ALA A 182 7.34 -2.38 -3.50
C ALA A 182 7.31 -3.12 -2.16
N LEU A 183 6.16 -3.67 -1.76
CA LEU A 183 5.92 -4.26 -0.44
C LEU A 183 5.48 -5.73 -0.51
N VAL A 184 4.91 -6.18 -1.64
CA VAL A 184 4.37 -7.52 -1.83
C VAL A 184 5.09 -8.19 -2.99
N ASP A 185 5.77 -9.30 -2.74
CA ASP A 185 6.48 -10.08 -3.77
C ASP A 185 5.51 -10.98 -4.53
N HIS A 186 4.54 -11.58 -3.83
CA HIS A 186 3.57 -12.50 -4.42
C HIS A 186 2.24 -12.46 -3.67
N HIS A 187 1.14 -12.54 -4.43
CA HIS A 187 -0.19 -12.70 -3.87
C HIS A 187 -0.98 -13.67 -4.76
N ASP A 188 -1.26 -14.84 -4.26
CA ASP A 188 -2.07 -15.85 -4.95
C ASP A 188 -3.57 -15.53 -4.76
N ALA A 189 -4.27 -15.37 -5.87
CA ALA A 189 -5.70 -15.04 -5.86
C ALA A 189 -6.58 -16.24 -5.44
N GLN A 190 -6.11 -17.48 -5.63
CA GLN A 190 -6.85 -18.71 -5.34
C GLN A 190 -6.63 -19.15 -3.89
N THR A 191 -5.37 -19.30 -3.48
CA THR A 191 -4.99 -19.73 -2.13
C THR A 191 -5.10 -18.60 -1.09
N ARG A 192 -5.11 -17.34 -1.54
CA ARG A 192 -5.04 -16.12 -0.72
C ARG A 192 -3.72 -16.01 0.06
N GLU A 193 -2.72 -16.75 -0.34
CA GLU A 193 -1.40 -16.65 0.26
C GLU A 193 -0.72 -15.34 -0.18
N VAL A 194 -0.20 -14.58 0.78
CA VAL A 194 0.52 -13.33 0.55
C VAL A 194 1.94 -13.48 1.04
N ARG A 195 2.90 -13.24 0.16
CA ARG A 195 4.31 -13.15 0.51
C ARG A 195 4.76 -11.69 0.43
N PHE A 196 4.97 -11.10 1.60
CA PHE A 196 5.52 -9.77 1.71
C PHE A 196 7.03 -9.77 1.45
N ASN A 197 7.53 -8.66 0.91
CA ASN A 197 8.96 -8.44 0.76
C ASN A 197 9.69 -8.59 2.12
N ALA A 198 10.84 -9.25 2.13
CA ALA A 198 11.60 -9.54 3.36
C ALA A 198 11.93 -8.29 4.16
N ARG A 199 12.29 -7.18 3.49
CA ARG A 199 12.61 -5.91 4.16
C ARG A 199 11.35 -5.26 4.75
N PHE A 200 10.20 -5.35 4.08
CA PHE A 200 8.94 -4.88 4.64
C PHE A 200 8.50 -5.73 5.83
N HIS A 201 8.74 -7.04 5.77
CA HIS A 201 8.47 -7.92 6.92
C HIS A 201 9.36 -7.58 8.13
N ALA A 202 10.64 -7.25 7.90
CA ALA A 202 11.54 -6.76 8.96
C ALA A 202 11.07 -5.40 9.52
N PHE A 203 10.62 -4.49 8.68
CA PHE A 203 10.03 -3.20 9.07
C PHE A 203 8.77 -3.41 9.94
N ALA A 204 7.87 -4.30 9.55
CA ALA A 204 6.66 -4.61 10.30
C ALA A 204 6.98 -5.19 11.69
N ARG A 205 7.97 -6.08 11.79
CA ARG A 205 8.44 -6.61 13.07
C ARG A 205 9.08 -5.52 13.94
N TYR A 206 9.88 -4.66 13.34
CA TYR A 206 10.51 -3.55 14.04
C TYR A 206 9.49 -2.63 14.68
N TRP A 207 8.47 -2.23 13.96
CA TRP A 207 7.38 -1.37 14.44
C TRP A 207 6.28 -2.15 15.16
N SER A 208 6.36 -3.50 15.22
CA SER A 208 5.42 -4.38 15.93
C SER A 208 3.98 -4.33 15.41
N PHE A 209 3.77 -4.21 14.11
CA PHE A 209 2.46 -4.34 13.48
C PHE A 209 2.38 -5.58 12.57
N THR A 210 1.15 -6.02 12.28
CA THR A 210 0.89 -7.11 11.33
C THR A 210 0.54 -6.53 9.96
N PRO A 211 1.31 -6.81 8.90
CA PRO A 211 0.95 -6.40 7.55
C PRO A 211 -0.22 -7.23 7.03
N ARG A 212 -1.17 -6.58 6.34
CA ARG A 212 -2.31 -7.21 5.68
C ARG A 212 -2.40 -6.69 4.25
N ALA A 213 -2.58 -7.58 3.28
CA ALA A 213 -2.86 -7.21 1.91
C ALA A 213 -4.36 -7.36 1.61
N CYS A 214 -4.90 -6.46 0.80
CA CYS A 214 -6.26 -6.57 0.30
C CYS A 214 -6.37 -7.80 -0.61
N ALA A 215 -7.46 -8.56 -0.48
CA ALA A 215 -7.72 -9.68 -1.37
C ALA A 215 -7.80 -9.17 -2.82
N PRO A 216 -7.13 -9.87 -3.78
CA PRO A 216 -7.23 -9.54 -5.20
C PRO A 216 -8.69 -9.45 -5.64
N TYR A 217 -9.02 -8.50 -6.53
CA TYR A 217 -10.36 -8.26 -7.07
C TYR A 217 -11.45 -7.88 -6.06
N ARG A 218 -11.11 -7.68 -4.78
CA ARG A 218 -12.01 -7.13 -3.75
C ARG A 218 -11.60 -5.71 -3.36
N ALA A 219 -11.48 -4.81 -4.32
CA ALA A 219 -11.14 -3.39 -4.12
C ALA A 219 -11.98 -2.67 -3.05
N ARG A 220 -13.13 -3.23 -2.69
CA ARG A 220 -14.07 -2.63 -1.73
C ARG A 220 -13.75 -2.87 -0.26
N THR A 221 -12.89 -3.81 0.09
CA THR A 221 -12.34 -3.92 1.45
C THR A 221 -11.49 -2.70 1.81
N LYS A 222 -10.94 -2.02 0.78
CA LYS A 222 -10.15 -0.79 0.86
C LYS A 222 -10.98 0.49 0.65
N GLY A 223 -12.30 0.42 0.59
CA GLY A 223 -13.18 1.57 0.29
C GLY A 223 -13.07 2.77 1.22
N LYS A 224 -12.24 2.69 2.26
CA LYS A 224 -11.87 3.81 3.13
C LYS A 224 -10.72 4.63 2.55
N ASP A 225 -9.74 3.99 1.88
CA ASP A 225 -8.53 4.63 1.34
C ASP A 225 -8.69 5.19 -0.05
N GLU A 226 -9.34 4.48 -0.98
CA GLU A 226 -9.66 5.02 -2.30
C GLU A 226 -10.43 6.35 -2.17
N ARG A 227 -11.26 6.45 -1.12
CA ARG A 227 -11.90 7.71 -0.76
C ARG A 227 -10.92 8.70 -0.15
N GLY A 228 -9.93 8.25 0.64
CA GLY A 228 -8.88 9.07 1.26
C GLY A 228 -7.99 9.72 0.20
N VAL A 229 -7.37 8.94 -0.68
CA VAL A 229 -6.56 9.46 -1.80
C VAL A 229 -7.38 10.36 -2.71
N GLY A 230 -8.60 9.93 -3.08
CA GLY A 230 -9.50 10.73 -3.89
C GLY A 230 -9.93 12.04 -3.21
N TYR A 231 -10.10 12.04 -1.89
CA TYR A 231 -10.41 13.23 -1.10
C TYR A 231 -9.23 14.20 -1.09
N VAL A 232 -8.01 13.71 -0.82
CA VAL A 232 -6.79 14.53 -0.87
C VAL A 232 -6.62 15.17 -2.24
N LYS A 233 -6.70 14.39 -3.32
CA LYS A 233 -6.56 14.90 -4.69
C LYS A 233 -7.56 16.00 -5.01
N ARG A 234 -8.82 15.82 -4.66
CA ARG A 234 -9.89 16.79 -4.99
C ARG A 234 -9.90 18.01 -4.10
N ASN A 235 -9.56 17.86 -2.82
CA ASN A 235 -9.72 18.91 -1.84
C ASN A 235 -8.42 19.63 -1.48
N ALA A 236 -7.30 18.91 -1.39
CA ALA A 236 -6.01 19.52 -1.04
C ALA A 236 -5.18 19.96 -2.26
N VAL A 237 -5.36 19.31 -3.43
CA VAL A 237 -4.44 19.46 -4.55
C VAL A 237 -5.09 20.13 -5.78
N ALA A 238 -6.28 19.69 -6.16
CA ALA A 238 -6.91 20.11 -7.42
C ALA A 238 -7.02 21.63 -7.54
N GLY A 239 -6.56 22.17 -8.68
CA GLY A 239 -6.64 23.60 -9.02
C GLY A 239 -5.66 24.51 -8.27
N ARG A 240 -4.81 23.97 -7.41
CA ARG A 240 -3.84 24.76 -6.64
C ARG A 240 -2.48 24.84 -7.35
N ARG A 241 -1.75 25.92 -7.04
CA ARG A 241 -0.40 26.18 -7.53
C ARG A 241 0.50 26.48 -6.33
N PHE A 242 1.72 25.98 -6.36
CA PHE A 242 2.69 26.13 -5.28
C PHE A 242 3.98 26.74 -5.81
N GLU A 243 4.62 27.58 -5.01
CA GLU A 243 5.89 28.22 -5.38
C GLU A 243 7.07 27.25 -5.37
N SER A 244 7.01 26.23 -4.50
CA SER A 244 8.06 25.23 -4.35
C SER A 244 7.51 23.91 -3.83
N TRP A 245 8.32 22.84 -3.94
CA TRP A 245 7.98 21.54 -3.34
C TRP A 245 7.79 21.62 -1.81
N PRO A 246 8.68 22.27 -1.03
CA PRO A 246 8.45 22.45 0.41
C PRO A 246 7.15 23.22 0.73
N ALA A 247 6.76 24.20 -0.08
CA ALA A 247 5.49 24.91 0.10
C ALA A 247 4.29 23.98 -0.14
N PHE A 248 4.40 23.06 -1.09
CA PHE A 248 3.38 22.03 -1.31
C PHE A 248 3.27 21.05 -0.14
N GLU A 249 4.40 20.56 0.40
CA GLU A 249 4.41 19.67 1.57
C GLU A 249 3.84 20.38 2.82
N ALA A 250 4.23 21.62 3.06
CA ALA A 250 3.71 22.44 4.16
C ALA A 250 2.19 22.65 4.03
N HIS A 251 1.71 22.90 2.80
CA HIS A 251 0.28 23.03 2.53
C HIS A 251 -0.47 21.72 2.85
N LEU A 252 0.05 20.55 2.46
CA LEU A 252 -0.59 19.26 2.76
C LEU A 252 -0.68 19.04 4.27
N ALA A 253 0.40 19.32 5.00
CA ALA A 253 0.42 19.19 6.45
C ALA A 253 -0.56 20.16 7.14
N GLN A 254 -0.64 21.41 6.67
CA GLN A 254 -1.60 22.40 7.16
C GLN A 254 -3.04 21.97 6.84
N TRP A 255 -3.31 21.55 5.60
CA TRP A 255 -4.62 21.10 5.17
C TRP A 255 -5.13 19.90 5.99
N VAL A 256 -4.23 18.98 6.38
CA VAL A 256 -4.60 17.86 7.25
C VAL A 256 -5.14 18.40 8.58
N ARG A 257 -4.42 19.32 9.22
CA ARG A 257 -4.81 19.88 10.53
C ARG A 257 -6.08 20.73 10.46
N ASP A 258 -6.14 21.63 9.48
CA ASP A 258 -7.14 22.70 9.46
C ASP A 258 -8.42 22.29 8.73
N VAL A 259 -8.37 21.26 7.90
CA VAL A 259 -9.51 20.81 7.09
C VAL A 259 -9.83 19.33 7.33
N ALA A 260 -8.86 18.44 7.13
CA ALA A 260 -9.14 17.01 7.16
C ALA A 260 -9.47 16.50 8.57
N ASP A 261 -8.77 16.97 9.59
CA ASP A 261 -8.96 16.54 10.98
C ASP A 261 -10.23 17.10 11.61
N VAL A 262 -10.65 18.30 11.20
CA VAL A 262 -11.78 19.02 11.84
C VAL A 262 -13.11 18.90 11.10
N ARG A 263 -13.10 18.41 9.84
CA ARG A 263 -14.34 18.26 9.07
C ARG A 263 -15.31 17.28 9.72
N LEU A 264 -16.59 17.52 9.59
CA LEU A 264 -17.58 16.51 9.91
C LEU A 264 -17.52 15.35 8.87
N HIS A 265 -17.11 14.17 9.31
CA HIS A 265 -16.92 13.04 8.40
C HIS A 265 -18.25 12.38 8.08
N GLY A 266 -18.63 12.33 6.78
CA GLY A 266 -19.96 11.92 6.32
C GLY A 266 -20.40 10.50 6.70
N THR A 267 -19.47 9.60 7.07
CA THR A 267 -19.83 8.24 7.50
C THR A 267 -19.94 8.11 9.02
N THR A 268 -19.10 8.81 9.76
CA THR A 268 -19.04 8.70 11.23
C THR A 268 -19.88 9.77 11.93
N GLY A 269 -20.23 10.88 11.24
CA GLY A 269 -20.94 12.00 11.81
C GLY A 269 -20.12 12.82 12.83
N GLU A 270 -18.83 12.53 12.98
CA GLU A 270 -17.91 13.17 13.93
C GLU A 270 -16.67 13.69 13.22
N ALA A 271 -15.99 14.66 13.82
CA ALA A 271 -14.69 15.11 13.34
C ALA A 271 -13.62 14.03 13.63
N PRO A 272 -12.71 13.73 12.66
CA PRO A 272 -11.65 12.75 12.84
C PRO A 272 -10.80 12.98 14.09
N ILE A 273 -10.46 14.23 14.40
CA ILE A 273 -9.65 14.57 15.58
C ILE A 273 -10.38 14.26 16.89
N GLU A 274 -11.69 14.51 16.98
CA GLU A 274 -12.48 14.19 18.17
C GLU A 274 -12.62 12.68 18.37
N ARG A 275 -12.83 11.96 17.27
CA ARG A 275 -12.90 10.51 17.28
C ARG A 275 -11.54 9.89 17.63
N PHE A 276 -10.45 10.54 17.23
CA PHE A 276 -9.08 10.10 17.52
C PHE A 276 -8.76 10.11 19.03
N LYS A 277 -9.31 11.00 19.82
CA LYS A 277 -9.16 11.01 21.29
C LYS A 277 -9.52 9.67 21.94
N ARG A 278 -10.41 8.90 21.31
CA ARG A 278 -10.82 7.54 21.75
C ARG A 278 -9.91 6.45 21.19
N GLU A 279 -9.08 6.76 20.21
CA GLU A 279 -8.21 5.82 19.51
C GLU A 279 -6.75 5.90 19.97
N GLU A 280 -6.27 7.08 20.34
CA GLU A 280 -4.86 7.33 20.66
C GLU A 280 -4.31 6.40 21.73
N GLY A 281 -5.06 6.17 22.81
CA GLY A 281 -4.66 5.26 23.90
C GLY A 281 -4.63 3.77 23.52
N ALA A 282 -5.21 3.39 22.37
CA ALA A 282 -5.21 2.02 21.86
C ALA A 282 -4.05 1.74 20.87
N LEU A 283 -3.30 2.77 20.48
CA LEU A 283 -2.11 2.62 19.66
C LEU A 283 -0.93 2.12 20.51
N LYS A 284 -0.07 1.29 19.93
CA LYS A 284 1.16 0.84 20.59
C LYS A 284 2.15 2.00 20.67
N PRO A 285 2.85 2.19 21.81
CA PRO A 285 3.79 3.29 21.98
C PRO A 285 4.99 3.16 21.02
N LEU A 286 5.52 4.30 20.57
CA LEU A 286 6.70 4.36 19.70
C LEU A 286 8.00 3.95 20.43
N CYS A 287 8.03 4.08 21.75
CA CYS A 287 9.16 3.72 22.62
C CYS A 287 10.49 4.38 22.22
N GLY A 288 10.45 5.59 21.64
CA GLY A 288 11.65 6.31 21.20
C GLY A 288 12.46 5.60 20.10
N ARG A 289 11.85 4.68 19.35
CA ARG A 289 12.54 3.96 18.27
C ARG A 289 12.96 4.92 17.16
N ALA A 290 14.21 4.80 16.72
CA ALA A 290 14.70 5.53 15.55
C ALA A 290 14.04 5.05 14.26
N PRO A 291 14.04 5.85 13.20
CA PRO A 291 13.56 5.42 11.88
C PRO A 291 14.27 4.15 11.39
N PHE A 292 13.53 3.21 10.82
CA PHE A 292 14.04 1.93 10.34
C PHE A 292 15.13 2.06 9.27
N GLY A 293 15.08 3.12 8.45
CA GLY A 293 16.11 3.42 7.46
C GLY A 293 17.48 3.72 8.05
N GLN A 294 17.54 4.13 9.33
CA GLN A 294 18.75 4.32 10.09
C GLN A 294 19.23 3.03 10.79
N LEU A 295 18.41 1.97 10.77
CA LEU A 295 18.74 0.68 11.30
C LEU A 295 19.54 -0.10 10.27
N ARG A 296 20.82 -0.33 10.55
CA ARG A 296 21.67 -1.22 9.77
C ARG A 296 21.91 -2.48 10.57
N ASP A 297 21.50 -3.61 10.04
CA ASP A 297 21.77 -4.94 10.62
C ASP A 297 22.80 -5.63 9.73
N LEU A 298 24.00 -5.80 10.27
CA LEU A 298 25.18 -6.27 9.56
C LEU A 298 25.77 -7.46 10.29
N VAL A 299 26.37 -8.36 9.55
CA VAL A 299 27.18 -9.44 10.12
C VAL A 299 28.65 -9.09 9.90
N ARG A 300 29.45 -9.18 10.96
CA ARG A 300 30.88 -8.92 10.91
C ARG A 300 31.65 -10.02 11.62
N ARG A 301 32.86 -10.28 11.14
CA ARG A 301 33.81 -11.14 11.83
C ARG A 301 34.71 -10.27 12.70
N VAL A 302 34.92 -10.70 13.94
CA VAL A 302 35.81 -9.99 14.86
C VAL A 302 37.28 -10.21 14.42
N GLN A 303 37.98 -9.10 14.22
CA GLN A 303 39.36 -9.08 13.77
C GLN A 303 40.34 -9.42 14.90
N PRO A 304 41.62 -9.81 14.60
CA PRO A 304 42.63 -10.10 15.62
C PRO A 304 42.97 -8.95 16.57
N ASP A 305 42.65 -7.72 16.19
CA ASP A 305 42.82 -6.51 17.01
C ASP A 305 41.63 -6.24 17.95
N CYS A 306 40.77 -7.26 18.18
CA CYS A 306 39.61 -7.20 19.06
C CYS A 306 38.56 -6.17 18.59
N ALA A 307 38.41 -5.98 17.29
CA ALA A 307 37.48 -5.00 16.74
C ALA A 307 36.66 -5.55 15.55
N ILE A 308 35.61 -4.83 15.23
CA ILE A 308 34.84 -4.98 14.00
C ILE A 308 34.96 -3.69 13.18
N ASP A 309 34.99 -3.82 11.88
CA ASP A 309 34.99 -2.66 10.96
C ASP A 309 33.59 -2.28 10.55
N LEU A 310 33.29 -0.99 10.63
CA LEU A 310 32.04 -0.37 10.21
C LEU A 310 32.31 1.04 9.63
N ASP A 311 31.95 1.27 8.38
CA ASP A 311 32.08 2.56 7.70
C ASP A 311 33.47 3.20 7.83
N THR A 312 34.52 2.46 7.59
CA THR A 312 35.93 2.86 7.77
C THR A 312 36.42 3.04 9.20
N ASN A 313 35.57 2.94 10.19
CA ASN A 313 35.90 3.01 11.61
C ASN A 313 35.96 1.61 12.25
N SER A 314 36.74 1.44 13.29
CA SER A 314 36.84 0.17 14.01
C SER A 314 36.29 0.30 15.43
N TYR A 315 35.49 -0.67 15.86
CA TYR A 315 34.80 -0.67 17.14
C TYR A 315 35.22 -1.91 17.94
N SER A 316 35.72 -1.70 19.14
CA SER A 316 36.19 -2.80 19.97
C SER A 316 35.04 -3.71 20.43
N VAL A 317 35.37 -5.00 20.53
CA VAL A 317 34.51 -6.05 21.11
C VAL A 317 35.33 -6.89 22.06
N PRO A 318 34.74 -7.64 22.99
CA PRO A 318 35.50 -8.49 23.90
C PRO A 318 36.47 -9.40 23.15
N TRP A 319 37.74 -9.39 23.52
CA TRP A 319 38.81 -10.13 22.85
C TRP A 319 38.57 -11.63 22.70
N ARG A 320 37.77 -12.21 23.60
CA ARG A 320 37.35 -13.62 23.54
C ARG A 320 36.53 -13.99 22.32
N LEU A 321 36.02 -13.00 21.58
CA LEU A 321 35.23 -13.17 20.36
C LEU A 321 36.08 -13.07 19.09
N ILE A 322 37.42 -12.98 19.19
CA ILE A 322 38.29 -12.95 18.01
C ILE A 322 38.01 -14.16 17.12
N GLY A 323 37.77 -13.91 15.83
CA GLY A 323 37.42 -14.94 14.84
C GLY A 323 35.95 -15.32 14.80
N GLU A 324 35.16 -14.96 15.80
CA GLU A 324 33.70 -15.21 15.83
C GLU A 324 32.95 -14.26 14.93
N THR A 325 31.76 -14.71 14.52
CA THR A 325 30.81 -13.91 13.74
C THR A 325 29.83 -13.25 14.69
N VAL A 326 29.73 -11.93 14.61
CA VAL A 326 28.84 -11.10 15.43
C VAL A 326 27.84 -10.34 14.59
N GLN A 327 26.67 -10.12 15.15
CA GLN A 327 25.63 -9.26 14.56
C GLN A 327 25.87 -7.82 15.04
N VAL A 328 25.91 -6.88 14.09
CA VAL A 328 26.14 -5.46 14.35
C VAL A 328 24.91 -4.67 13.95
N VAL A 329 24.26 -4.08 14.93
CA VAL A 329 23.08 -3.24 14.72
C VAL A 329 23.45 -1.79 14.92
N VAL A 330 23.30 -0.98 13.87
CA VAL A 330 23.44 0.48 13.97
C VAL A 330 22.06 1.09 14.06
N CYS A 331 21.78 1.78 15.16
CA CYS A 331 20.50 2.41 15.40
C CYS A 331 20.64 3.60 16.35
N ALA A 332 19.92 4.68 16.08
CA ALA A 332 19.86 5.87 16.94
C ALA A 332 21.24 6.43 17.36
N GLY A 333 22.19 6.47 16.41
CA GLY A 333 23.55 6.95 16.70
C GLY A 333 24.41 6.00 17.56
N ARG A 334 24.01 4.74 17.67
CA ARG A 334 24.77 3.73 18.41
C ARG A 334 25.10 2.51 17.55
N VAL A 335 26.22 1.88 17.86
CA VAL A 335 26.69 0.62 17.27
C VAL A 335 26.61 -0.45 18.35
N VAL A 336 25.58 -1.29 18.25
CA VAL A 336 25.32 -2.38 19.20
C VAL A 336 25.79 -3.69 18.59
N VAL A 337 26.71 -4.38 19.23
CA VAL A 337 27.21 -5.68 18.77
C VAL A 337 26.59 -6.79 19.63
N ARG A 338 26.07 -7.81 18.94
CA ARG A 338 25.45 -8.99 19.56
C ARG A 338 26.16 -10.27 19.16
N HIS A 339 26.33 -11.17 20.12
CA HIS A 339 26.79 -12.53 19.88
C HIS A 339 25.90 -13.50 20.66
N ALA A 340 25.45 -14.58 20.00
CA ALA A 340 24.54 -15.57 20.57
C ALA A 340 23.28 -14.96 21.25
N GLY A 341 22.74 -13.86 20.72
CA GLY A 341 21.57 -13.16 21.25
C GLY A 341 21.85 -12.14 22.36
N ALA A 342 23.03 -12.16 22.97
CA ALA A 342 23.41 -11.21 24.01
C ALA A 342 24.12 -9.97 23.43
N ILE A 343 23.93 -8.81 24.06
CA ILE A 343 24.70 -7.60 23.72
C ILE A 343 26.08 -7.74 24.35
N VAL A 344 27.11 -7.68 23.49
CA VAL A 344 28.53 -7.84 23.89
C VAL A 344 29.33 -6.54 23.83
N ALA A 345 28.88 -5.58 23.03
CA ALA A 345 29.42 -4.22 22.95
C ALA A 345 28.33 -3.22 22.55
N ASP A 346 28.46 -1.98 23.02
CA ASP A 346 27.57 -0.87 22.72
C ASP A 346 28.39 0.44 22.72
N HIS A 347 28.54 1.01 21.52
CA HIS A 347 29.36 2.21 21.27
C HIS A 347 28.51 3.34 20.67
N ALA A 348 28.92 4.59 20.87
CA ALA A 348 28.40 5.70 20.08
C ALA A 348 28.87 5.53 18.63
N LEU A 349 27.99 5.82 17.68
CA LEU A 349 28.34 5.87 16.25
C LEU A 349 29.30 7.03 16.00
N CYS A 350 30.47 6.75 15.46
CA CYS A 350 31.44 7.76 15.08
C CYS A 350 31.15 8.31 13.69
N GLU A 351 31.02 9.62 13.56
CA GLU A 351 30.84 10.32 12.29
C GLU A 351 32.19 10.60 11.57
N GLY A 352 33.33 10.40 12.26
CA GLY A 352 34.66 10.50 11.71
C GLY A 352 35.01 9.37 10.75
N ARG A 353 36.22 9.42 10.20
CA ARG A 353 36.77 8.35 9.34
C ARG A 353 38.07 7.85 9.86
N ARG A 354 38.32 6.52 9.78
CA ARG A 354 39.51 5.82 10.23
C ARG A 354 39.76 5.96 11.73
N GLU A 355 38.70 6.16 12.49
CA GLU A 355 38.74 6.27 13.93
C GLU A 355 38.69 4.88 14.58
N ARG A 356 39.34 4.74 15.72
CA ARG A 356 39.29 3.53 16.50
C ARG A 356 38.57 3.79 17.83
N ILE A 357 37.39 3.24 18.00
CA ILE A 357 36.53 3.40 19.18
C ILE A 357 36.75 2.21 20.10
N VAL A 358 37.40 2.44 21.23
CA VAL A 358 37.81 1.38 22.14
C VAL A 358 37.15 1.52 23.50
N ASP A 359 36.45 0.47 23.94
CA ASP A 359 36.07 0.25 25.31
C ASP A 359 37.16 -0.62 25.99
N ARG A 360 37.86 -0.07 26.99
CA ARG A 360 38.93 -0.77 27.68
C ARG A 360 38.47 -2.06 28.36
N ARG A 361 37.23 -2.18 28.73
CA ARG A 361 36.65 -3.40 29.32
C ARG A 361 36.75 -4.60 28.38
N HIS A 362 36.74 -4.37 27.08
CA HIS A 362 36.85 -5.42 26.08
C HIS A 362 38.24 -6.07 26.00
N LEU A 363 39.26 -5.39 26.53
CA LEU A 363 40.67 -5.81 26.49
C LEU A 363 41.17 -6.37 27.81
N ILE A 364 40.32 -6.48 28.82
CA ILE A 364 40.73 -7.00 30.15
C ILE A 364 41.23 -8.45 30.00
N GLY A 365 42.47 -8.68 30.43
CA GLY A 365 43.13 -10.00 30.36
C GLY A 365 43.97 -10.24 29.11
N VAL A 366 44.05 -9.28 28.19
CA VAL A 366 44.99 -9.35 27.07
C VAL A 366 46.37 -8.91 27.50
N ALA A 367 47.41 -9.74 27.28
CA ALA A 367 48.78 -9.38 27.57
C ALA A 367 49.20 -8.15 26.71
N GLY A 368 49.72 -7.11 27.33
CA GLY A 368 50.13 -5.86 26.65
C GLY A 368 49.04 -4.79 26.54
N ALA A 369 47.83 -4.98 27.08
CA ALA A 369 46.77 -3.98 27.14
C ALA A 369 47.07 -2.84 28.17
N GLY A 370 48.29 -2.36 28.24
CA GLY A 370 48.63 -1.11 28.90
C GLY A 370 48.03 0.10 28.18
N PRO A 371 48.14 1.32 28.75
CA PRO A 371 47.64 2.50 28.10
C PRO A 371 48.27 2.63 26.69
N VAL A 372 47.42 2.50 25.67
CA VAL A 372 47.87 2.74 24.28
C VAL A 372 48.37 4.20 24.23
N ARG A 373 49.67 4.38 24.30
CA ARG A 373 50.28 5.61 23.81
C ARG A 373 50.06 5.58 22.29
N THR A 374 49.10 6.28 21.81
CA THR A 374 49.04 6.68 20.41
C THR A 374 50.34 7.44 20.18
N PRO A 375 51.31 6.96 19.38
CA PRO A 375 52.42 7.81 19.00
C PRO A 375 51.77 9.03 18.32
N PRO A 376 52.20 10.25 18.68
CA PRO A 376 51.78 11.41 17.94
C PRO A 376 52.13 11.10 16.48
N LEU A 377 51.15 11.22 15.59
CA LEU A 377 51.43 11.22 14.14
C LEU A 377 52.55 12.21 13.95
N PRO A 378 53.67 11.85 13.27
CA PRO A 378 54.72 12.78 12.97
C PRO A 378 54.05 13.94 12.20
N ARG A 379 54.10 15.14 12.82
CA ARG A 379 53.53 16.36 12.20
C ARG A 379 54.31 16.80 10.97
N ASP A 380 55.44 16.18 10.67
CA ASP A 380 56.24 16.37 9.51
C ASP A 380 56.36 15.03 8.77
N THR A 381 55.33 14.68 7.98
CA THR A 381 55.58 13.87 6.81
C THR A 381 56.40 14.76 5.86
N PRO A 382 57.66 14.42 5.55
CA PRO A 382 58.36 15.13 4.46
C PRO A 382 57.45 15.01 3.24
N ASP A 383 57.33 16.10 2.51
CA ASP A 383 56.58 16.17 1.27
C ASP A 383 56.84 14.90 0.46
N LEU A 384 55.84 14.03 0.35
CA LEU A 384 55.92 12.82 -0.48
C LEU A 384 55.95 13.18 -1.98
N LEU A 385 55.73 14.45 -2.31
CA LEU A 385 55.90 15.04 -3.62
C LEU A 385 57.32 15.60 -3.69
N ARG A 386 58.27 14.79 -4.10
CA ARG A 386 59.59 15.30 -4.54
C ARG A 386 59.39 16.26 -5.72
N PRO A 387 60.08 17.37 -5.78
CA PRO A 387 60.03 18.27 -6.93
C PRO A 387 60.23 17.50 -8.23
N LEU A 388 59.52 17.84 -9.28
CA LEU A 388 59.59 17.18 -10.60
C LEU A 388 61.03 17.07 -11.11
N ALA A 389 61.87 18.06 -10.81
CA ALA A 389 63.29 18.10 -11.12
C ALA A 389 64.11 16.93 -10.54
N GLU A 390 63.74 16.35 -9.41
CA GLU A 390 64.39 15.14 -8.90
C GLU A 390 64.03 13.88 -9.67
N TYR A 391 62.82 13.82 -10.24
CA TYR A 391 62.42 12.73 -11.11
C TYR A 391 63.06 12.84 -12.49
N GLU A 392 63.22 14.06 -13.02
CA GLU A 392 63.93 14.31 -14.28
C GLU A 392 65.41 13.96 -14.18
N ALA A 393 66.05 14.21 -13.03
CA ALA A 393 67.44 13.83 -12.79
C ALA A 393 67.70 12.32 -12.72
N VAL A 394 66.69 11.54 -12.29
CA VAL A 394 66.78 10.05 -12.18
C VAL A 394 66.47 9.39 -13.52
N VAL A 395 65.63 9.98 -14.34
CA VAL A 395 65.19 9.39 -15.63
C VAL A 395 66.14 9.76 -16.77
N GLY A 396 67.18 10.56 -16.54
CA GLY A 396 68.17 10.94 -17.53
C GLY A 396 67.52 11.80 -18.62
N GLY A 397 67.51 13.10 -18.43
CA GLY A 397 66.96 14.05 -19.37
C GLY A 397 67.61 13.91 -20.73
N GLY A 398 66.81 13.53 -21.68
CA GLY A 398 67.22 13.44 -23.08
C GLY A 398 66.02 13.12 -23.95
N TRP A 399 65.21 14.16 -24.21
CA TRP A 399 64.41 14.26 -25.41
C TRP A 399 64.50 15.69 -25.94
#